data_722e685b68f2cddf82170ba706958d8e
#
_entry.id   722e685b68f2cddf82170ba706958d8e
#
_cell.length_a   1.000
_cell.length_b   1.000
_cell.length_c   1.000
_cell.angle_alpha   90.00
_cell.angle_beta   90.00
_cell.angle_gamma   90.00
#
_symmetry.space_group_name_H-M   'P 1'
#
loop_
_entity.id
_entity.type
_entity.pdbx_description
1 polymer ?
#
loop_
_entity_poly.entity_id
_entity_poly.type
_entity_poly.pdbx_seq_one_letter_code
_entity_poly.pdbx_strand_id
1 'polypeptide(L)'
;GAIMGAWYGPVAYLWIIFGCIFAGAMHDYMSGMLSIRNGGAGLPELVGKYLGGRTKKVMLIFSVLLLMMVGAVFVYSPAIIMSGICNTDAFWGSQMFWIVVIFVYYVIATLLPIDKIIGKVYPLFAFSLLFMAGALMIGLFVKWPSLPELWSNLQSCNLNENPAWLGTESFVQKSPIFPCLFITIACGAISGFHATQSPLMARCMKNEKMGRPIFYGAMITEGIVALIWATVSMYFFYYGGWRECVSPEAAQQFIAQFDGG
;
A
#
# COMPACT_ATOMS: atom_id res chain seq x y z
N GLY A 1 3.15 -0.71 4.55
CA GLY A 1 4.40 -1.24 5.16
C GLY A 1 5.38 -0.12 5.49
N ALA A 2 5.84 0.66 4.50
CA ALA A 2 6.87 1.68 4.68
C ALA A 2 6.53 2.69 5.78
N ILE A 3 5.40 3.37 5.68
CA ILE A 3 4.97 4.38 6.68
C ILE A 3 4.86 3.76 8.07
N MET A 4 4.35 2.54 8.17
CA MET A 4 4.21 1.86 9.46
C MET A 4 5.56 1.51 10.08
N GLY A 5 6.53 1.08 9.26
CA GLY A 5 7.91 0.88 9.71
C GLY A 5 8.54 2.17 10.22
N ALA A 6 8.32 3.28 9.52
CA ALA A 6 8.80 4.58 9.95
C ALA A 6 8.15 5.06 11.27
N TRP A 7 6.85 4.83 11.46
CA TRP A 7 6.11 5.34 12.62
C TRP A 7 6.22 4.47 13.86
N TYR A 8 6.08 3.17 13.69
CA TYR A 8 5.95 2.23 14.82
C TYR A 8 7.17 1.32 14.97
N GLY A 9 8.17 1.47 14.11
CA GLY A 9 9.39 0.67 14.21
C GLY A 9 9.12 -0.83 14.04
N PRO A 10 9.87 -1.70 14.75
CA PRO A 10 9.82 -3.15 14.60
C PRO A 10 8.48 -3.78 14.97
N VAL A 11 7.64 -3.09 15.74
CA VAL A 11 6.27 -3.57 16.06
C VAL A 11 5.44 -3.77 14.79
N ALA A 12 5.70 -2.98 13.76
CA ALA A 12 5.06 -3.13 12.46
C ALA A 12 5.30 -4.51 11.83
N TYR A 13 6.46 -5.15 12.07
CA TYR A 13 6.75 -6.49 11.55
C TYR A 13 5.78 -7.53 12.07
N LEU A 14 5.49 -7.52 13.36
CA LEU A 14 4.55 -8.48 13.96
C LEU A 14 3.20 -8.39 13.26
N TRP A 15 2.71 -7.18 13.07
CA TRP A 15 1.40 -6.96 12.48
C TRP A 15 1.38 -7.21 10.98
N ILE A 16 2.46 -6.92 10.25
CA ILE A 16 2.57 -7.29 8.83
C ILE A 16 2.56 -8.81 8.70
N ILE A 17 3.37 -9.53 9.49
CA ILE A 17 3.45 -10.99 9.42
C ILE A 17 2.11 -11.64 9.79
N PHE A 18 1.59 -11.34 10.97
CA PHE A 18 0.33 -11.93 11.43
C PHE A 18 -0.86 -11.48 10.59
N GLY A 19 -0.90 -10.20 10.20
CA GLY A 19 -1.95 -9.65 9.34
C GLY A 19 -1.96 -10.30 7.97
N CYS A 20 -0.81 -10.50 7.33
CA CYS A 20 -0.73 -11.16 6.03
C CYS A 20 -1.09 -12.64 6.10
N ILE A 21 -0.58 -13.38 7.10
CA ILE A 21 -0.79 -14.84 7.20
C ILE A 21 -2.22 -15.18 7.59
N PHE A 22 -2.71 -14.59 8.68
CA PHE A 22 -3.98 -14.99 9.29
C PHE A 22 -5.18 -14.21 8.77
N ALA A 23 -5.01 -12.93 8.43
CA ALA A 23 -6.10 -12.12 7.92
C ALA A 23 -6.08 -12.04 6.40
N GLY A 24 -5.03 -11.47 5.81
CA GLY A 24 -4.97 -11.16 4.38
C GLY A 24 -5.01 -12.40 3.50
N ALA A 25 -4.10 -13.34 3.71
CA ALA A 25 -4.01 -14.54 2.89
C ALA A 25 -5.24 -15.44 3.01
N MET A 26 -5.83 -15.54 4.21
CA MET A 26 -7.10 -16.26 4.41
C MET A 26 -8.25 -15.56 3.71
N HIS A 27 -8.36 -14.25 3.86
CA HIS A 27 -9.40 -13.45 3.21
C HIS A 27 -9.35 -13.61 1.69
N ASP A 28 -8.18 -13.45 1.08
CA ASP A 28 -8.00 -13.53 -0.37
C ASP A 28 -8.24 -14.92 -0.90
N TYR A 29 -7.75 -15.93 -0.20
CA TYR A 29 -8.00 -17.31 -0.57
C TYR A 29 -9.49 -17.64 -0.53
N MET A 30 -10.19 -17.27 0.55
CA MET A 30 -11.62 -17.55 0.68
C MET A 30 -12.45 -16.78 -0.33
N SER A 31 -12.18 -15.50 -0.53
CA SER A 31 -12.90 -14.67 -1.50
C SER A 31 -12.67 -15.14 -2.94
N GLY A 32 -11.42 -15.50 -3.28
CA GLY A 32 -11.07 -16.04 -4.58
C GLY A 32 -11.73 -17.40 -4.85
N MET A 33 -11.68 -18.32 -3.90
CA MET A 33 -12.32 -19.64 -4.03
C MET A 33 -13.85 -19.55 -4.12
N LEU A 34 -14.46 -18.66 -3.35
CA LEU A 34 -15.91 -18.40 -3.46
C LEU A 34 -16.25 -17.87 -4.85
N SER A 35 -15.45 -16.96 -5.37
CA SER A 35 -15.64 -16.40 -6.72
C SER A 35 -15.49 -17.47 -7.80
N ILE A 36 -14.47 -18.32 -7.74
CA ILE A 36 -14.24 -19.43 -8.69
C ILE A 36 -15.47 -20.36 -8.73
N ARG A 37 -15.93 -20.79 -7.56
CA ARG A 37 -17.07 -21.72 -7.43
C ARG A 37 -18.42 -21.10 -7.86
N ASN A 38 -18.48 -19.79 -7.98
CA ASN A 38 -19.63 -19.05 -8.45
C ASN A 38 -19.42 -18.41 -9.84
N GLY A 39 -18.54 -18.98 -10.67
CA GLY A 39 -18.33 -18.55 -12.05
C GLY A 39 -17.68 -17.17 -12.19
N GLY A 40 -16.84 -16.78 -11.23
CA GLY A 40 -16.19 -15.47 -11.23
C GLY A 40 -17.12 -14.33 -10.76
N ALA A 41 -18.12 -14.63 -9.93
CA ALA A 41 -19.03 -13.64 -9.38
C ALA A 41 -18.31 -12.65 -8.45
N GLY A 42 -18.70 -11.37 -8.55
CA GLY A 42 -18.19 -10.30 -7.69
C GLY A 42 -18.75 -10.37 -6.26
N LEU A 43 -18.12 -9.65 -5.34
CA LEU A 43 -18.51 -9.63 -3.94
C LEU A 43 -20.00 -9.24 -3.73
N PRO A 44 -20.55 -8.19 -4.38
CA PRO A 44 -21.98 -7.87 -4.24
C PRO A 44 -22.90 -8.97 -4.73
N GLU A 45 -22.49 -9.73 -5.76
CA GLU A 45 -23.28 -10.84 -6.30
C GLU A 45 -23.27 -12.03 -5.35
N LEU A 46 -22.10 -12.35 -4.77
CA LEU A 46 -21.96 -13.39 -3.75
C LEU A 46 -22.80 -13.06 -2.51
N VAL A 47 -22.71 -11.82 -2.03
CA VAL A 47 -23.54 -11.34 -0.92
C VAL A 47 -25.03 -11.47 -1.25
N GLY A 48 -25.42 -11.13 -2.49
CA GLY A 48 -26.81 -11.28 -2.94
C GLY A 48 -27.29 -12.72 -2.95
N LYS A 49 -26.42 -13.65 -3.32
CA LYS A 49 -26.73 -15.09 -3.36
C LYS A 49 -26.92 -15.70 -1.98
N TYR A 50 -26.07 -15.32 -1.02
CA TYR A 50 -26.06 -15.94 0.32
C TYR A 50 -26.85 -15.17 1.38
N LEU A 51 -26.91 -13.84 1.27
CA LEU A 51 -27.51 -12.96 2.27
C LEU A 51 -28.78 -12.22 1.77
N GLY A 52 -29.14 -12.43 0.51
CA GLY A 52 -30.37 -11.91 -0.07
C GLY A 52 -30.26 -10.56 -0.77
N GLY A 53 -31.32 -10.19 -1.51
CA GLY A 53 -31.31 -9.06 -2.43
C GLY A 53 -31.18 -7.67 -1.78
N ARG A 54 -31.70 -7.50 -0.56
CA ARG A 54 -31.57 -6.21 0.16
C ARG A 54 -30.11 -5.93 0.51
N THR A 55 -29.41 -6.92 1.05
CA THR A 55 -28.01 -6.85 1.40
C THR A 55 -27.11 -6.63 0.17
N LYS A 56 -27.49 -7.25 -0.98
CA LYS A 56 -26.83 -7.00 -2.26
C LYS A 56 -26.84 -5.51 -2.64
N LYS A 57 -27.99 -4.84 -2.53
CA LYS A 57 -28.12 -3.42 -2.88
C LYS A 57 -27.24 -2.54 -1.97
N VAL A 58 -27.26 -2.78 -0.66
CA VAL A 58 -26.41 -2.06 0.29
C VAL A 58 -24.94 -2.27 -0.04
N MET A 59 -24.52 -3.51 -0.27
CA MET A 59 -23.14 -3.84 -0.61
C MET A 59 -22.70 -3.22 -1.93
N LEU A 60 -23.58 -3.13 -2.92
CA LEU A 60 -23.30 -2.50 -4.21
C LEU A 60 -23.07 -1.00 -4.05
N ILE A 61 -23.92 -0.29 -3.31
CA ILE A 61 -23.74 1.14 -3.02
C ILE A 61 -22.43 1.36 -2.29
N PHE A 62 -22.16 0.57 -1.25
CA PHE A 62 -20.92 0.65 -0.49
C PHE A 62 -19.68 0.40 -1.37
N SER A 63 -19.72 -0.62 -2.24
CA SER A 63 -18.61 -0.92 -3.15
C SER A 63 -18.37 0.21 -4.16
N VAL A 64 -19.41 0.84 -4.69
CA VAL A 64 -19.28 1.99 -5.61
C VAL A 64 -18.63 3.18 -4.88
N LEU A 65 -19.12 3.52 -3.69
CA LEU A 65 -18.54 4.61 -2.89
C LEU A 65 -17.08 4.32 -2.55
N LEU A 66 -16.76 3.10 -2.12
CA LEU A 66 -15.39 2.69 -1.83
C LEU A 66 -14.48 2.87 -3.05
N LEU A 67 -14.91 2.39 -4.23
CA LEU A 67 -14.11 2.48 -5.45
C LEU A 67 -13.93 3.94 -5.92
N MET A 68 -14.93 4.80 -5.73
CA MET A 68 -14.80 6.24 -6.00
C MET A 68 -13.77 6.89 -5.09
N MET A 69 -13.82 6.63 -3.79
CA MET A 69 -12.85 7.15 -2.82
C MET A 69 -11.43 6.68 -3.11
N VAL A 70 -11.27 5.40 -3.39
CA VAL A 70 -9.99 4.81 -3.76
C VAL A 70 -9.46 5.41 -5.06
N GLY A 71 -10.32 5.56 -6.07
CA GLY A 71 -9.96 6.22 -7.33
C GLY A 71 -9.44 7.64 -7.11
N ALA A 72 -10.09 8.42 -6.25
CA ALA A 72 -9.64 9.76 -5.89
C ALA A 72 -8.23 9.77 -5.27
N VAL A 73 -7.95 8.84 -4.34
CA VAL A 73 -6.63 8.69 -3.72
C VAL A 73 -5.56 8.37 -4.77
N PHE A 74 -5.85 7.48 -5.72
CA PHE A 74 -4.92 7.09 -6.79
C PHE A 74 -4.68 8.18 -7.85
N VAL A 75 -5.56 9.15 -7.98
CA VAL A 75 -5.32 10.37 -8.78
C VAL A 75 -4.47 11.36 -7.98
N TYR A 76 -4.84 11.58 -6.72
CA TYR A 76 -4.27 12.62 -5.89
C TYR A 76 -2.82 12.33 -5.45
N SER A 77 -2.55 11.11 -4.98
CA SER A 77 -1.23 10.75 -4.44
C SER A 77 -0.09 10.85 -5.48
N PRO A 78 -0.23 10.31 -6.70
CA PRO A 78 0.80 10.50 -7.73
C PRO A 78 0.95 11.96 -8.15
N ALA A 79 -0.15 12.74 -8.15
CA ALA A 79 -0.09 14.17 -8.50
C ALA A 79 0.76 14.97 -7.50
N ILE A 80 0.66 14.69 -6.20
CA ILE A 80 1.52 15.29 -5.18
C ILE A 80 2.99 14.93 -5.43
N ILE A 81 3.28 13.67 -5.68
CA ILE A 81 4.66 13.20 -5.90
C ILE A 81 5.24 13.88 -7.14
N MET A 82 4.49 13.94 -8.24
CA MET A 82 4.95 14.56 -9.48
C MET A 82 5.15 16.07 -9.34
N SER A 83 4.25 16.77 -8.64
CA SER A 83 4.43 18.20 -8.36
C SER A 83 5.65 18.46 -7.46
N GLY A 84 5.92 17.59 -6.48
CA GLY A 84 7.10 17.68 -5.63
C GLY A 84 8.43 17.45 -6.39
N ILE A 85 8.45 16.53 -7.35
CA ILE A 85 9.62 16.26 -8.19
C ILE A 85 9.86 17.42 -9.17
N CYS A 86 8.78 17.96 -9.76
CA CYS A 86 8.85 19.03 -10.76
C CYS A 86 9.05 20.42 -10.16
N ASN A 87 9.11 20.58 -8.86
CA ASN A 87 9.26 21.80 -8.04
C ASN A 87 9.79 23.05 -8.79
N THR A 88 9.00 23.57 -9.71
CA THR A 88 9.29 24.75 -10.55
C THR A 88 8.11 25.69 -10.50
N ASP A 89 8.38 27.01 -10.57
CA ASP A 89 7.34 28.05 -10.67
C ASP A 89 6.55 28.00 -12.00
N ALA A 90 6.89 27.05 -12.87
CA ALA A 90 6.24 26.81 -14.12
C ALA A 90 4.89 26.08 -13.94
N PHE A 91 4.02 26.19 -14.95
CA PHE A 91 2.69 25.54 -14.99
C PHE A 91 2.71 24.03 -14.65
N TRP A 92 3.79 23.33 -15.04
CA TRP A 92 4.00 21.88 -14.74
C TRP A 92 4.36 21.59 -13.28
N GLY A 93 4.77 22.57 -12.48
CA GLY A 93 4.96 22.43 -11.03
C GLY A 93 3.65 22.39 -10.26
N SER A 94 2.55 22.79 -10.89
CA SER A 94 1.23 22.81 -10.24
C SER A 94 0.68 21.41 -10.04
N GLN A 95 0.27 21.10 -8.80
CA GLN A 95 -0.41 19.87 -8.47
C GLN A 95 -1.70 19.68 -9.28
N MET A 96 -2.44 20.75 -9.56
CA MET A 96 -3.67 20.70 -10.34
C MET A 96 -3.41 20.23 -11.78
N PHE A 97 -2.30 20.64 -12.39
CA PHE A 97 -1.89 20.16 -13.71
C PHE A 97 -1.75 18.64 -13.72
N TRP A 98 -1.05 18.07 -12.74
CA TRP A 98 -0.85 16.63 -12.65
C TRP A 98 -2.13 15.86 -12.34
N ILE A 99 -3.03 16.41 -11.53
CA ILE A 99 -4.37 15.82 -11.30
C ILE A 99 -5.12 15.67 -12.62
N VAL A 100 -5.14 16.72 -13.45
CA VAL A 100 -5.82 16.70 -14.75
C VAL A 100 -5.17 15.70 -15.70
N VAL A 101 -3.84 15.70 -15.79
CA VAL A 101 -3.09 14.75 -16.65
C VAL A 101 -3.37 13.30 -16.26
N ILE A 102 -3.31 12.97 -14.97
CA ILE A 102 -3.56 11.62 -14.48
C ILE A 102 -5.02 11.23 -14.69
N PHE A 103 -5.95 12.14 -14.45
CA PHE A 103 -7.37 11.89 -14.68
C PHE A 103 -7.67 11.62 -16.16
N VAL A 104 -7.13 12.43 -17.07
CA VAL A 104 -7.26 12.20 -18.52
C VAL A 104 -6.65 10.85 -18.92
N TYR A 105 -5.48 10.51 -18.38
CA TYR A 105 -4.87 9.20 -18.58
C TYR A 105 -5.82 8.06 -18.17
N TYR A 106 -6.48 8.14 -17.03
CA TYR A 106 -7.43 7.12 -16.57
C TYR A 106 -8.66 7.02 -17.47
N VAL A 107 -9.18 8.17 -17.96
CA VAL A 107 -10.29 8.17 -18.92
C VAL A 107 -9.88 7.46 -20.21
N ILE A 108 -8.72 7.80 -20.75
CA ILE A 108 -8.18 7.16 -21.97
C ILE A 108 -7.94 5.66 -21.72
N ALA A 109 -7.32 5.32 -20.59
CA ALA A 109 -7.08 3.92 -20.22
C ALA A 109 -8.38 3.11 -20.10
N THR A 110 -9.47 3.72 -19.65
CA THR A 110 -10.78 3.07 -19.57
C THR A 110 -11.40 2.80 -20.94
N LEU A 111 -11.11 3.65 -21.93
CA LEU A 111 -11.62 3.51 -23.30
C LEU A 111 -10.80 2.54 -24.17
N LEU A 112 -9.55 2.27 -23.80
CA LEU A 112 -8.68 1.36 -24.53
C LEU A 112 -8.97 -0.11 -24.14
N PRO A 113 -8.77 -1.09 -25.04
CA PRO A 113 -8.84 -2.51 -24.70
C PRO A 113 -7.68 -2.91 -23.81
N ILE A 114 -7.85 -2.67 -22.53
CA ILE A 114 -6.85 -2.78 -21.45
C ILE A 114 -6.19 -4.16 -21.42
N ASP A 115 -6.94 -5.22 -21.68
CA ASP A 115 -6.45 -6.61 -21.62
C ASP A 115 -5.25 -6.87 -22.51
N LYS A 116 -5.18 -6.23 -23.68
CA LYS A 116 -4.07 -6.40 -24.63
C LYS A 116 -2.82 -5.58 -24.25
N ILE A 117 -3.01 -4.42 -23.64
CA ILE A 117 -1.93 -3.51 -23.27
C ILE A 117 -1.35 -3.95 -21.92
N ILE A 118 -2.20 -4.16 -20.93
CA ILE A 118 -1.80 -4.59 -19.58
C ILE A 118 -1.08 -5.93 -19.65
N GLY A 119 -1.59 -6.90 -20.39
CA GLY A 119 -0.96 -8.22 -20.50
C GLY A 119 0.48 -8.19 -21.02
N LYS A 120 0.88 -7.15 -21.78
CA LYS A 120 2.25 -6.99 -22.28
C LYS A 120 3.13 -6.12 -21.37
N VAL A 121 2.56 -5.08 -20.79
CA VAL A 121 3.30 -4.06 -20.04
C VAL A 121 3.41 -4.42 -18.55
N TYR A 122 2.41 -5.09 -18.00
CA TYR A 122 2.38 -5.49 -16.59
C TYR A 122 3.57 -6.37 -16.16
N PRO A 123 4.01 -7.38 -16.94
CA PRO A 123 5.19 -8.15 -16.55
C PRO A 123 6.47 -7.32 -16.43
N LEU A 124 6.61 -6.28 -17.24
CA LEU A 124 7.76 -5.36 -17.17
C LEU A 124 7.73 -4.56 -15.85
N PHE A 125 6.57 -4.01 -15.47
CA PHE A 125 6.42 -3.31 -14.20
C PHE A 125 6.62 -4.24 -13.00
N ALA A 126 6.08 -5.46 -13.05
CA ALA A 126 6.27 -6.45 -11.99
C ALA A 126 7.74 -6.81 -11.83
N PHE A 127 8.46 -7.03 -12.93
CA PHE A 127 9.90 -7.29 -12.91
C PHE A 127 10.68 -6.09 -12.33
N SER A 128 10.36 -4.88 -12.76
CA SER A 128 10.99 -3.65 -12.24
C SER A 128 10.76 -3.49 -10.73
N LEU A 129 9.54 -3.74 -10.25
CA LEU A 129 9.21 -3.69 -8.84
C LEU A 129 9.98 -4.74 -8.03
N LEU A 130 10.02 -5.98 -8.51
CA LEU A 130 10.76 -7.06 -7.85
C LEU A 130 12.27 -6.82 -7.87
N PHE A 131 12.79 -6.30 -8.98
CA PHE A 131 14.20 -5.91 -9.08
C PHE A 131 14.55 -4.81 -8.07
N MET A 132 13.72 -3.78 -7.96
CA MET A 132 13.88 -2.71 -6.99
C MET A 132 13.82 -3.24 -5.55
N ALA A 133 12.84 -4.08 -5.22
CA ALA A 133 12.73 -4.69 -3.90
C ALA A 133 13.94 -5.58 -3.58
N GLY A 134 14.42 -6.35 -4.56
CA GLY A 134 15.62 -7.17 -4.44
C GLY A 134 16.89 -6.35 -4.23
N ALA A 135 17.05 -5.28 -4.99
CA ALA A 135 18.19 -4.35 -4.85
C ALA A 135 18.22 -3.69 -3.46
N LEU A 136 17.04 -3.24 -2.96
CA LEU A 136 16.92 -2.69 -1.62
C LEU A 136 17.25 -3.74 -0.54
N MET A 137 16.77 -4.96 -0.70
CA MET A 137 17.08 -6.06 0.22
C MET A 137 18.58 -6.37 0.25
N ILE A 138 19.23 -6.44 -0.91
CA ILE A 138 20.70 -6.62 -0.99
C ILE A 138 21.41 -5.44 -0.30
N GLY A 139 20.99 -4.22 -0.56
CA GLY A 139 21.54 -3.02 0.09
C GLY A 139 21.42 -3.07 1.62
N LEU A 140 20.28 -3.53 2.15
CA LEU A 140 20.08 -3.73 3.58
C LEU A 140 21.03 -4.80 4.15
N PHE A 141 21.23 -5.92 3.46
CA PHE A 141 22.17 -6.96 3.90
C PHE A 141 23.64 -6.50 3.86
N VAL A 142 24.01 -5.71 2.87
CA VAL A 142 25.39 -5.18 2.75
C VAL A 142 25.66 -4.13 3.82
N LYS A 143 24.72 -3.21 4.06
CA LYS A 143 24.88 -2.17 5.08
C LYS A 143 24.66 -2.68 6.51
N TRP A 144 23.89 -3.74 6.67
CA TRP A 144 23.50 -4.35 7.95
C TRP A 144 23.16 -3.31 9.03
N PRO A 145 22.15 -2.46 8.80
CA PRO A 145 21.84 -1.38 9.72
C PRO A 145 21.36 -1.93 11.07
N SER A 146 21.74 -1.26 12.15
CA SER A 146 21.14 -1.52 13.45
C SER A 146 19.67 -1.12 13.42
N LEU A 147 18.76 -2.01 13.77
CA LEU A 147 17.33 -1.73 13.89
C LEU A 147 16.98 -1.49 15.36
N PRO A 148 15.97 -0.67 15.65
CA PRO A 148 15.53 -0.46 17.01
C PRO A 148 15.01 -1.76 17.63
N GLU A 149 15.15 -1.91 18.94
CA GLU A 149 14.71 -3.09 19.67
C GLU A 149 13.19 -3.19 19.70
N LEU A 150 12.67 -4.39 19.47
CA LEU A 150 11.22 -4.64 19.45
C LEU A 150 10.55 -4.27 20.78
N TRP A 151 11.19 -4.67 21.88
CA TRP A 151 10.60 -4.55 23.20
C TRP A 151 10.56 -3.12 23.73
N SER A 152 11.51 -2.28 23.39
CA SER A 152 11.52 -0.86 23.75
C SER A 152 10.41 -0.07 23.09
N ASN A 153 9.89 -0.56 21.96
CA ASN A 153 8.90 0.12 21.14
C ASN A 153 7.48 -0.44 21.28
N LEU A 154 7.27 -1.50 22.07
CA LEU A 154 5.93 -2.09 22.29
C LEU A 154 4.97 -1.17 23.06
N GLN A 155 5.49 -0.31 23.92
CA GLN A 155 4.67 0.53 24.81
C GLN A 155 4.35 1.91 24.26
N SER A 156 5.03 2.34 23.24
CA SER A 156 4.85 3.69 22.70
C SER A 156 4.91 3.65 21.17
N CYS A 157 4.16 4.53 20.55
CA CYS A 157 4.33 4.91 19.16
C CYS A 157 5.70 5.58 19.03
N ASN A 158 6.79 4.84 19.07
CA ASN A 158 8.00 5.52 19.36
C ASN A 158 9.00 5.56 18.25
N LEU A 159 8.90 6.61 17.59
CA LEU A 159 9.97 7.31 16.92
C LEU A 159 10.58 8.39 17.81
N ASN A 160 10.43 8.29 19.12
CA ASN A 160 10.58 9.39 20.06
C ASN A 160 11.99 9.84 20.35
N GLU A 161 13.00 9.18 19.85
CA GLU A 161 14.36 9.65 20.11
C GLU A 161 14.88 10.63 19.04
N ASN A 162 14.18 10.79 17.89
CA ASN A 162 14.52 11.79 16.90
C ASN A 162 13.27 12.38 16.20
N PRO A 163 12.47 13.15 16.90
CA PRO A 163 11.20 13.68 16.38
C PRO A 163 11.34 14.86 15.43
N ALA A 164 12.54 15.31 15.13
CA ALA A 164 12.74 16.58 14.41
C ALA A 164 12.13 16.61 12.98
N TRP A 165 11.78 15.45 12.39
CA TRP A 165 11.15 15.39 11.08
C TRP A 165 9.68 14.99 11.11
N LEU A 166 9.19 14.45 12.22
CA LEU A 166 7.77 14.11 12.42
C LEU A 166 6.97 15.28 13.04
N GLY A 167 7.60 16.45 13.21
CA GLY A 167 7.00 17.65 13.74
C GLY A 167 6.03 17.37 14.88
N THR A 168 6.40 17.66 16.09
CA THR A 168 5.57 17.71 17.28
C THR A 168 5.16 16.38 17.94
N GLU A 169 5.42 16.30 19.24
CA GLU A 169 4.91 15.30 20.18
C GLU A 169 3.41 15.04 20.06
N SER A 170 2.65 16.01 19.57
CA SER A 170 1.21 15.92 19.42
C SER A 170 0.74 14.91 18.39
N PHE A 171 1.51 14.64 17.32
CA PHE A 171 1.13 13.67 16.31
C PHE A 171 1.34 12.23 16.81
N VAL A 172 2.43 11.98 17.49
CA VAL A 172 2.76 10.66 18.09
C VAL A 172 1.74 10.30 19.18
N GLN A 173 1.34 11.27 19.98
CA GLN A 173 0.29 11.09 20.99
C GLN A 173 -1.10 10.86 20.37
N LYS A 174 -1.38 11.44 19.20
CA LYS A 174 -2.66 11.30 18.48
C LYS A 174 -2.79 10.00 17.70
N SER A 175 -1.70 9.29 17.44
CA SER A 175 -1.69 8.07 16.62
C SER A 175 -1.17 6.87 17.41
N PRO A 176 -1.90 6.39 18.43
CA PRO A 176 -1.46 5.25 19.24
C PRO A 176 -1.34 3.99 18.38
N ILE A 177 -0.51 3.02 18.83
CA ILE A 177 -0.35 1.73 18.17
C ILE A 177 -1.73 1.09 17.90
N PHE A 178 -2.57 1.06 18.90
CA PHE A 178 -3.96 0.67 18.73
C PHE A 178 -4.86 1.92 18.73
N PRO A 179 -5.73 2.15 17.72
CA PRO A 179 -6.02 1.27 16.57
C PRO A 179 -5.22 1.60 15.29
N CYS A 180 -4.38 2.63 15.27
CA CYS A 180 -3.84 3.19 14.04
C CYS A 180 -2.98 2.21 13.23
N LEU A 181 -2.12 1.46 13.90
CA LEU A 181 -1.30 0.43 13.25
C LEU A 181 -2.16 -0.67 12.63
N PHE A 182 -3.20 -1.10 13.34
CA PHE A 182 -4.14 -2.13 12.86
C PHE A 182 -4.94 -1.67 11.66
N ILE A 183 -5.47 -0.46 11.68
CA ILE A 183 -6.25 0.10 10.57
C ILE A 183 -5.41 0.15 9.29
N THR A 184 -4.16 0.58 9.39
CA THR A 184 -3.29 0.72 8.22
C THR A 184 -2.84 -0.63 7.67
N ILE A 185 -2.55 -1.60 8.54
CA ILE A 185 -2.20 -2.96 8.10
C ILE A 185 -3.43 -3.68 7.56
N ALA A 186 -4.61 -3.49 8.17
CA ALA A 186 -5.86 -3.98 7.62
C ALA A 186 -6.14 -3.40 6.23
N CYS A 187 -5.81 -2.14 5.99
CA CYS A 187 -5.94 -1.53 4.66
C CYS A 187 -5.07 -2.22 3.60
N GLY A 188 -3.88 -2.72 3.97
CA GLY A 188 -3.02 -3.52 3.08
C GLY A 188 -3.46 -4.97 2.97
N ALA A 189 -3.67 -5.64 4.09
CA ALA A 189 -3.96 -7.07 4.14
C ALA A 189 -5.41 -7.43 3.74
N ILE A 190 -6.39 -6.56 4.02
CA ILE A 190 -7.81 -6.77 3.72
C ILE A 190 -8.32 -5.60 2.88
N SER A 191 -7.59 -5.28 1.82
CA SER A 191 -7.91 -4.15 0.96
C SER A 191 -9.22 -4.36 0.19
N GLY A 192 -9.98 -3.29 0.03
CA GLY A 192 -11.17 -3.28 -0.83
C GLY A 192 -10.88 -3.62 -2.29
N PHE A 193 -9.63 -3.52 -2.74
CA PHE A 193 -9.20 -4.00 -4.05
C PHE A 193 -9.35 -5.49 -4.24
N HIS A 194 -9.20 -6.28 -3.19
CA HIS A 194 -9.37 -7.73 -3.27
C HIS A 194 -10.80 -8.11 -3.66
N ALA A 195 -11.78 -7.31 -3.30
CA ALA A 195 -13.16 -7.51 -3.72
C ALA A 195 -13.36 -7.40 -5.24
N THR A 196 -12.54 -6.62 -5.93
CA THR A 196 -12.57 -6.45 -7.39
C THR A 196 -11.57 -7.33 -8.12
N GLN A 197 -10.40 -7.54 -7.56
CA GLN A 197 -9.35 -8.38 -8.18
C GLN A 197 -9.67 -9.87 -8.09
N SER A 198 -10.21 -10.35 -6.97
CA SER A 198 -10.52 -11.77 -6.81
C SER A 198 -11.45 -12.32 -7.90
N PRO A 199 -12.55 -11.63 -8.30
CA PRO A 199 -13.38 -12.09 -9.41
C PRO A 199 -12.68 -12.07 -10.76
N LEU A 200 -11.83 -11.06 -11.01
CA LEU A 200 -11.06 -10.98 -12.27
C LEU A 200 -10.07 -12.13 -12.37
N MET A 201 -9.32 -12.38 -11.32
CA MET A 201 -8.38 -13.51 -11.27
C MET A 201 -9.10 -14.86 -11.35
N ALA A 202 -10.25 -15.00 -10.67
CA ALA A 202 -11.06 -16.20 -10.71
C ALA A 202 -11.51 -16.57 -12.15
N ARG A 203 -11.85 -15.57 -12.95
CA ARG A 203 -12.23 -15.75 -14.37
C ARG A 203 -11.06 -16.16 -15.27
N CYS A 204 -9.84 -15.78 -14.90
CA CYS A 204 -8.64 -16.13 -15.64
C CYS A 204 -8.08 -17.51 -15.29
N MET A 205 -8.54 -18.13 -14.20
CA MET A 205 -8.02 -19.39 -13.71
C MET A 205 -8.54 -20.59 -14.49
N LYS A 206 -7.59 -21.46 -14.90
CA LYS A 206 -7.90 -22.69 -15.63
C LYS A 206 -8.22 -23.88 -14.69
N ASN A 207 -7.73 -23.83 -13.45
CA ASN A 207 -7.85 -24.94 -12.51
C ASN A 207 -7.99 -24.42 -11.07
N GLU A 208 -8.99 -24.93 -10.35
CA GLU A 208 -9.26 -24.59 -8.95
C GLU A 208 -8.07 -24.89 -8.01
N LYS A 209 -7.26 -25.91 -8.33
CA LYS A 209 -6.07 -26.28 -7.55
C LYS A 209 -5.01 -25.16 -7.50
N MET A 210 -5.03 -24.25 -8.47
CA MET A 210 -4.13 -23.09 -8.49
C MET A 210 -4.59 -21.95 -7.56
N GLY A 211 -5.76 -22.06 -6.96
CA GLY A 211 -6.29 -21.01 -6.08
C GLY A 211 -5.40 -20.73 -4.88
N ARG A 212 -4.85 -21.76 -4.25
CA ARG A 212 -3.96 -21.58 -3.09
C ARG A 212 -2.67 -20.83 -3.43
N PRO A 213 -1.84 -21.22 -4.41
CA PRO A 213 -0.64 -20.47 -4.73
C PRO A 213 -0.93 -19.08 -5.28
N ILE A 214 -2.04 -18.87 -6.00
CA ILE A 214 -2.36 -17.57 -6.60
C ILE A 214 -2.90 -16.59 -5.55
N PHE A 215 -3.93 -16.95 -4.77
CA PHE A 215 -4.52 -16.02 -3.83
C PHE A 215 -3.76 -15.95 -2.51
N TYR A 216 -3.52 -17.09 -1.88
CA TYR A 216 -2.78 -17.14 -0.62
C TYR A 216 -1.30 -16.78 -0.82
N GLY A 217 -0.66 -17.33 -1.85
CA GLY A 217 0.76 -17.10 -2.15
C GLY A 217 1.06 -15.65 -2.55
N ALA A 218 0.16 -15.01 -3.30
CA ALA A 218 0.33 -13.59 -3.65
C ALA A 218 0.38 -12.71 -2.40
N MET A 219 -0.53 -12.94 -1.45
CA MET A 219 -0.58 -12.15 -0.21
C MET A 219 0.67 -12.35 0.67
N ILE A 220 1.21 -13.57 0.71
CA ILE A 220 2.48 -13.83 1.41
C ILE A 220 3.64 -13.10 0.73
N THR A 221 3.68 -13.08 -0.60
CA THR A 221 4.70 -12.34 -1.36
C THR A 221 4.59 -10.83 -1.12
N GLU A 222 3.38 -10.30 -1.10
CA GLU A 222 3.12 -8.90 -0.74
C GLU A 222 3.60 -8.58 0.67
N GLY A 223 3.34 -9.47 1.63
CA GLY A 223 3.84 -9.35 3.01
C GLY A 223 5.37 -9.28 3.09
N ILE A 224 6.09 -10.11 2.33
CA ILE A 224 7.56 -10.07 2.26
C ILE A 224 8.03 -8.72 1.71
N VAL A 225 7.45 -8.24 0.62
CA VAL A 225 7.76 -6.93 0.06
C VAL A 225 7.46 -5.82 1.07
N ALA A 226 6.34 -5.89 1.78
CA ALA A 226 5.99 -4.94 2.82
C ALA A 226 7.01 -4.91 3.98
N LEU A 227 7.57 -6.06 4.36
CA LEU A 227 8.65 -6.14 5.37
C LEU A 227 9.94 -5.45 4.87
N ILE A 228 10.32 -5.66 3.62
CA ILE A 228 11.48 -4.97 3.01
C ILE A 228 11.28 -3.46 3.08
N TRP A 229 10.13 -2.97 2.64
CA TRP A 229 9.80 -1.54 2.68
C TRP A 229 9.75 -0.97 4.10
N ALA A 230 9.21 -1.72 5.06
CA ALA A 230 9.20 -1.31 6.47
C ALA A 230 10.62 -1.18 7.01
N THR A 231 11.51 -2.12 6.68
CA THR A 231 12.92 -2.11 7.11
C THR A 231 13.69 -0.93 6.50
N VAL A 232 13.53 -0.70 5.19
CA VAL A 232 14.15 0.45 4.51
C VAL A 232 13.71 1.75 5.14
N SER A 233 12.41 1.88 5.41
CA SER A 233 11.84 3.07 6.00
C SER A 233 12.33 3.30 7.44
N MET A 234 12.41 2.24 8.26
CA MET A 234 13.00 2.32 9.58
C MET A 234 14.44 2.81 9.53
N TYR A 235 15.27 2.19 8.69
CA TYR A 235 16.66 2.61 8.54
C TYR A 235 16.77 4.07 8.11
N PHE A 236 16.01 4.46 7.09
CA PHE A 236 16.06 5.81 6.56
C PHE A 236 15.67 6.86 7.59
N PHE A 237 14.59 6.65 8.31
CA PHE A 237 14.05 7.64 9.21
C PHE A 237 14.60 7.57 10.64
N TYR A 238 14.85 6.38 11.17
CA TYR A 238 15.29 6.21 12.56
C TYR A 238 16.74 6.57 12.79
N TYR A 239 17.61 6.08 11.91
CA TYR A 239 19.08 6.26 12.07
C TYR A 239 19.63 7.41 11.25
N GLY A 240 18.78 8.25 10.71
CA GLY A 240 19.21 9.39 9.92
C GLY A 240 19.87 9.00 8.60
N GLY A 241 19.54 7.82 8.05
CA GLY A 241 19.96 7.41 6.72
C GLY A 241 19.58 8.43 5.64
N TRP A 242 18.54 9.21 5.89
CA TRP A 242 18.19 10.36 5.07
C TRP A 242 19.29 11.44 5.04
N ARG A 243 20.05 11.62 6.13
CA ARG A 243 21.17 12.58 6.19
C ARG A 243 22.34 12.16 5.29
N GLU A 244 22.52 10.87 5.05
CA GLU A 244 23.52 10.33 4.14
C GLU A 244 23.09 10.40 2.68
N CYS A 245 21.77 10.36 2.42
CA CYS A 245 21.20 10.28 1.07
C CYS A 245 20.76 11.63 0.51
N VAL A 246 20.59 12.64 1.35
CA VAL A 246 20.04 13.94 0.98
C VAL A 246 21.04 15.04 1.31
N SER A 247 21.21 16.00 0.41
CA SER A 247 22.08 17.14 0.70
C SER A 247 21.58 17.93 1.93
N PRO A 248 22.44 18.58 2.71
CA PRO A 248 22.03 19.35 3.89
C PRO A 248 20.96 20.39 3.60
N GLU A 249 20.98 20.97 2.41
CA GLU A 249 20.00 21.99 1.95
C GLU A 249 18.64 21.35 1.68
N ALA A 250 18.60 20.20 1.00
CA ALA A 250 17.37 19.48 0.75
C ALA A 250 16.78 18.87 2.03
N ALA A 251 17.63 18.50 2.98
CA ALA A 251 17.21 18.05 4.30
C ALA A 251 16.53 19.16 5.10
N GLN A 252 17.06 20.38 5.06
CA GLN A 252 16.46 21.55 5.70
C GLN A 252 15.13 21.94 5.04
N GLN A 253 15.04 21.88 3.72
CA GLN A 253 13.77 22.10 2.99
C GLN A 253 12.72 21.07 3.33
N PHE A 254 13.13 19.80 3.46
CA PHE A 254 12.24 18.71 3.85
C PHE A 254 11.69 18.91 5.28
N ILE A 255 12.56 19.28 6.23
CA ILE A 255 12.17 19.61 7.60
C ILE A 255 11.22 20.81 7.63
N ALA A 256 11.54 21.88 6.90
CA ALA A 256 10.73 23.08 6.85
C ALA A 256 9.31 22.87 6.26
N GLN A 257 9.14 21.89 5.36
CA GLN A 257 7.82 21.49 4.85
C GLN A 257 6.93 20.85 5.91
N PHE A 258 7.52 20.21 6.92
CA PHE A 258 6.77 19.54 7.99
C PHE A 258 6.60 20.42 9.24
N ASP A 259 7.46 21.42 9.45
CA ASP A 259 7.33 22.38 10.57
C ASP A 259 6.28 23.48 10.29
N GLY A 260 5.76 23.58 9.10
CA GLY A 260 4.81 24.61 8.67
C GLY A 260 3.34 24.17 8.57
N GLY A 261 2.98 22.98 9.10
CA GLY A 261 1.61 22.43 9.01
C GLY A 261 0.93 22.21 10.35
#